data_8cea6a4045be61e33c5139d14d81874e
#
_entry.id   8cea6a4045be61e33c5139d14d81874e
#
_cell.length_a   1.000
_cell.length_b   1.000
_cell.length_c   1.000
_cell.angle_alpha   90.00
_cell.angle_beta   90.00
_cell.angle_gamma   90.00
#
_symmetry.space_group_name_H-M   'P 1'
#
loop_
_entity.id
_entity.type
_entity.pdbx_description
1 polymer ?
#
loop_
_entity_poly.entity_id
_entity_poly.type
_entity_poly.pdbx_seq_one_letter_code
_entity_poly.pdbx_strand_id
1 'polypeptide(L)'
;MIKIREFGITADSHGYTVGKLSVYKDKKTGDETEILTASRYFGNLQGCLRYIRKQMHLEAMKLFDGAIGDAIDMLDELDEKFERLIAGAEKE
;
A
#
# COMPACT_ATOMS: atom_id res chain seq x y z
N MET A 1 0.98 0.37 -13.49
CA MET A 1 0.61 0.30 -12.06
C MET A 1 1.85 0.53 -11.20
N ILE A 2 1.73 1.38 -10.21
CA ILE A 2 2.78 1.57 -9.22
C ILE A 2 2.58 0.54 -8.10
N LYS A 3 3.62 -0.21 -7.76
CA LYS A 3 3.55 -1.24 -6.73
C LYS A 3 4.39 -0.83 -5.53
N ILE A 4 3.78 -0.82 -4.35
CA ILE A 4 4.45 -0.51 -3.08
C ILE A 4 4.09 -1.62 -2.08
N ARG A 5 5.03 -2.56 -1.86
CA ARG A 5 4.81 -3.77 -1.05
C ARG A 5 3.59 -4.54 -1.57
N GLU A 6 2.58 -4.71 -0.72
CA GLU A 6 1.33 -5.41 -1.05
C GLU A 6 0.27 -4.50 -1.68
N PHE A 7 0.59 -3.23 -1.92
CA PHE A 7 -0.35 -2.25 -2.47
C PHE A 7 -0.01 -1.92 -3.91
N GLY A 8 -1.05 -1.59 -4.68
CA GLY A 8 -0.91 -1.11 -6.04
C GLY A 8 -1.68 0.18 -6.24
N ILE A 9 -1.17 1.06 -7.09
CA ILE A 9 -1.80 2.33 -7.44
C ILE A 9 -1.95 2.37 -8.96
N THR A 10 -3.17 2.62 -9.42
CA THR A 10 -3.46 2.85 -10.84
C THR A 10 -4.00 4.26 -11.02
N ALA A 11 -3.78 4.82 -12.19
CA ALA A 11 -4.26 6.15 -12.53
C ALA A 11 -5.19 6.08 -13.74
N ASP A 12 -6.21 6.93 -13.75
CA ASP A 12 -7.08 7.16 -14.91
C ASP A 12 -7.21 8.66 -15.17
N SER A 13 -8.12 9.05 -16.06
CA SER A 13 -8.31 10.46 -16.40
C SER A 13 -8.91 11.31 -15.27
N HIS A 14 -9.41 10.69 -14.22
CA HIS A 14 -10.09 11.38 -13.11
C HIS A 14 -9.30 11.37 -11.80
N GLY A 15 -8.32 10.47 -11.64
CA GLY A 15 -7.54 10.38 -10.43
C GLY A 15 -6.85 9.04 -10.26
N TYR A 16 -6.74 8.59 -9.02
CA TYR A 16 -5.96 7.41 -8.65
C TYR A 16 -6.78 6.42 -7.85
N THR A 17 -6.55 5.14 -8.10
CA THR A 17 -7.12 4.05 -7.30
C THR A 17 -5.99 3.30 -6.60
N VAL A 18 -6.10 3.12 -5.30
CA VAL A 18 -5.15 2.34 -4.49
C VAL A 18 -5.87 1.16 -3.85
N GLY A 19 -5.22 0.02 -3.83
CA GLY A 19 -5.78 -1.17 -3.20
C GLY A 19 -4.69 -2.19 -2.89
N LYS A 20 -5.07 -3.30 -2.31
CA LYS A 20 -4.16 -4.42 -2.08
C LYS A 20 -4.02 -5.24 -3.34
N LEU A 21 -2.79 -5.60 -3.68
CA LEU A 21 -2.51 -6.49 -4.80
C LEU A 21 -3.01 -7.90 -4.48
N SER A 22 -3.75 -8.47 -5.42
CA SER A 22 -4.26 -9.83 -5.33
C SER A 22 -4.16 -10.49 -6.69
N VAL A 23 -4.18 -11.80 -6.72
CA VAL A 23 -4.16 -12.56 -7.97
C VAL A 23 -5.50 -13.25 -8.15
N TYR A 24 -6.13 -12.96 -9.28
CA TYR A 24 -7.35 -13.63 -9.70
C TYR A 24 -6.98 -14.69 -10.75
N LYS A 25 -7.42 -15.91 -10.50
CA LYS A 25 -7.20 -17.01 -11.44
C LYS A 25 -8.52 -17.35 -12.13
N ASP A 26 -8.53 -17.26 -13.45
CA ASP A 26 -9.68 -17.65 -14.25
C ASP A 26 -9.84 -19.18 -14.25
N LYS A 27 -10.98 -19.66 -13.82
CA LYS A 27 -11.26 -21.10 -13.75
C LYS A 27 -11.36 -21.76 -15.12
N LYS A 28 -11.68 -21.00 -16.16
CA LYS A 28 -11.86 -21.53 -17.52
C LYS A 28 -10.54 -21.61 -18.28
N THR A 29 -9.71 -20.57 -18.16
CA THR A 29 -8.47 -20.46 -18.93
C THR A 29 -7.22 -20.78 -18.13
N GLY A 30 -7.30 -20.74 -16.79
CA GLY A 30 -6.16 -20.89 -15.91
C GLY A 30 -5.25 -19.68 -15.83
N ASP A 31 -5.59 -18.59 -16.53
CA ASP A 31 -4.80 -17.37 -16.55
C ASP A 31 -4.88 -16.64 -15.20
N GLU A 32 -3.76 -16.09 -14.79
CA GLU A 32 -3.67 -15.28 -13.58
C GLU A 32 -3.60 -13.80 -13.93
N THR A 33 -4.41 -13.00 -13.25
CA THR A 33 -4.45 -11.54 -13.44
C THR A 33 -4.31 -10.85 -12.10
N GLU A 34 -3.42 -9.84 -12.04
CA GLU A 34 -3.31 -9.02 -10.85
C GLU A 34 -4.50 -8.05 -10.78
N ILE A 35 -5.15 -8.01 -9.61
CA ILE A 35 -6.26 -7.12 -9.34
C ILE A 35 -6.02 -6.36 -8.05
N LEU A 36 -6.71 -5.24 -7.88
CA LEU A 36 -6.72 -4.48 -6.63
C LEU A 36 -7.98 -4.81 -5.85
N THR A 37 -7.82 -5.19 -4.58
CA THR A 37 -8.93 -5.47 -3.67
C THR A 37 -8.98 -4.40 -2.58
N ALA A 38 -10.15 -4.20 -1.96
CA ALA A 38 -10.38 -3.19 -0.93
C ALA A 38 -9.94 -1.81 -1.40
N SER A 39 -10.20 -1.48 -2.67
CA SER A 39 -9.67 -0.28 -3.30
C SER A 39 -10.37 0.99 -2.83
N ARG A 40 -9.59 2.09 -2.86
CA ARG A 40 -10.05 3.44 -2.55
C ARG A 40 -9.63 4.38 -3.66
N TYR A 41 -10.44 5.41 -3.90
CA TYR A 41 -10.19 6.39 -4.93
C TYR A 41 -9.71 7.70 -4.32
N PHE A 42 -8.69 8.31 -4.95
CA PHE A 42 -8.12 9.57 -4.49
C PHE A 42 -7.89 10.51 -5.69
N GLY A 43 -8.07 11.80 -5.44
CA GLY A 43 -7.86 12.81 -6.49
C GLY A 43 -6.39 13.12 -6.78
N ASN A 44 -5.47 12.70 -5.90
CA ASN A 44 -4.04 12.94 -6.09
C ASN A 44 -3.21 11.77 -5.56
N LEU A 45 -1.96 11.70 -6.03
CA LEU A 45 -1.04 10.63 -5.64
C LEU A 45 -0.68 10.69 -4.15
N GLN A 46 -0.56 11.87 -3.59
CA GLN A 46 -0.22 12.03 -2.17
C GLN A 46 -1.29 11.44 -1.25
N GLY A 47 -2.56 11.54 -1.64
CA GLY A 47 -3.65 10.91 -0.92
C GLY A 47 -3.51 9.38 -0.88
N CYS A 48 -3.11 8.78 -2.00
CA CYS A 48 -2.83 7.35 -2.07
C CYS A 48 -1.70 6.94 -1.13
N LEU A 49 -0.62 7.71 -1.13
CA LEU A 49 0.56 7.42 -0.29
C LEU A 49 0.24 7.53 1.19
N ARG A 50 -0.54 8.53 1.59
CA ARG A 50 -1.02 8.66 2.97
C ARG A 50 -1.89 7.47 3.39
N TYR A 51 -2.74 7.03 2.50
CA TYR A 51 -3.60 5.87 2.74
C TYR A 51 -2.78 4.61 2.98
N ILE A 52 -1.80 4.33 2.13
CA ILE A 52 -0.92 3.17 2.27
C ILE A 52 -0.15 3.23 3.59
N ARG A 53 0.43 4.38 3.92
CA ARG A 53 1.15 4.58 5.18
C ARG A 53 0.25 4.32 6.39
N LYS A 54 -0.97 4.84 6.36
CA LYS A 54 -1.94 4.62 7.43
C LYS A 54 -2.27 3.14 7.58
N GLN A 55 -2.45 2.42 6.47
CA GLN A 55 -2.73 0.99 6.51
C GLN A 55 -1.56 0.20 7.09
N MET A 56 -0.33 0.57 6.73
CA MET A 56 0.87 -0.06 7.28
C MET A 56 0.93 0.14 8.81
N HIS A 57 0.66 1.35 9.29
CA HIS A 57 0.62 1.64 10.73
C HIS A 57 -0.46 0.82 11.45
N LEU A 58 -1.65 0.75 10.89
CA LEU A 58 -2.76 0.01 11.49
C LEU A 58 -2.47 -1.49 11.58
N GLU A 59 -1.90 -2.07 10.54
CA GLU A 59 -1.54 -3.48 10.53
C GLU A 59 -0.46 -3.79 11.55
N ALA A 60 0.56 -2.93 11.65
CA ALA A 60 1.61 -3.09 12.65
C ALA A 60 1.05 -3.00 14.07
N MET A 61 0.15 -2.05 14.32
CA MET A 61 -0.45 -1.87 15.64
C MET A 61 -1.37 -3.02 16.06
N LYS A 62 -2.02 -3.69 15.11
CA LYS A 62 -2.85 -4.86 15.42
C LYS A 62 -2.05 -6.00 16.04
N LEU A 63 -0.79 -6.14 15.66
CA LEU A 63 0.10 -7.20 16.13
C LEU A 63 0.99 -6.75 17.29
N PHE A 64 0.97 -5.47 17.61
CA PHE A 64 1.85 -4.91 18.63
C PHE A 64 1.27 -5.12 20.03
N ASP A 65 2.12 -5.59 20.94
CA ASP A 65 1.82 -5.73 22.37
C ASP A 65 3.05 -5.25 23.13
N GLY A 66 2.92 -4.14 23.87
CA GLY A 66 4.04 -3.56 24.60
C GLY A 66 3.81 -2.13 25.03
N ALA A 67 4.88 -1.44 25.41
CA ALA A 67 4.84 -0.07 25.89
C ALA A 67 4.66 0.93 24.74
N ILE A 68 4.05 2.08 25.05
CA ILE A 68 3.79 3.11 24.02
C ILE A 68 5.07 3.68 23.39
N GLY A 69 6.16 3.78 24.17
CA GLY A 69 7.45 4.23 23.62
C GLY A 69 7.97 3.31 22.52
N ASP A 70 7.84 2.00 22.73
CA ASP A 70 8.24 1.02 21.72
C ASP A 70 7.35 1.06 20.49
N ALA A 71 6.05 1.33 20.68
CA ALA A 71 5.11 1.49 19.58
C ALA A 71 5.49 2.69 18.70
N ILE A 72 5.86 3.82 19.33
CA ILE A 72 6.29 5.02 18.61
C ILE A 72 7.56 4.73 17.81
N ASP A 73 8.54 4.06 18.40
CA ASP A 73 9.77 3.69 17.72
C ASP A 73 9.50 2.78 16.53
N MET A 74 8.61 1.82 16.67
CA MET A 74 8.20 0.92 15.59
C MET A 74 7.56 1.70 14.44
N LEU A 75 6.67 2.64 14.74
CA LEU A 75 6.01 3.46 13.71
C LEU A 75 7.02 4.37 12.99
N ASP A 76 7.99 4.93 13.72
CA ASP A 76 9.05 5.74 13.12
C ASP A 76 9.91 4.92 12.15
N GLU A 77 10.26 3.68 12.51
CA GLU A 77 10.98 2.77 11.62
C GLU A 77 10.16 2.43 10.37
N LEU A 78 8.85 2.24 10.52
CA LEU A 78 7.96 1.99 9.39
C LEU A 78 7.91 3.19 8.45
N ASP A 79 7.88 4.41 8.98
CA ASP A 79 7.88 5.62 8.18
C ASP A 79 9.17 5.75 7.37
N GLU A 80 10.32 5.44 7.95
CA GLU A 80 11.60 5.43 7.24
C GLU A 80 11.61 4.40 6.11
N LYS A 81 11.11 3.19 6.37
CA LYS A 81 10.99 2.16 5.34
C LYS A 81 10.07 2.59 4.22
N PHE A 82 8.96 3.24 4.55
CA PHE A 82 8.00 3.73 3.57
C PHE A 82 8.64 4.79 2.66
N GLU A 83 9.39 5.72 3.23
CA GLU A 83 10.10 6.74 2.45
C GLU A 83 11.11 6.12 1.49
N ARG A 84 11.83 5.09 1.92
CA ARG A 84 12.77 4.36 1.05
C ARG A 84 12.05 3.65 -0.10
N LEU A 85 10.88 3.08 0.17
CA LEU A 85 10.07 2.43 -0.87
C LEU A 85 9.60 3.43 -1.91
N ILE A 86 9.17 4.63 -1.48
CA ILE A 86 8.76 5.70 -2.39
C ILE A 86 9.95 6.17 -3.23
N ALA A 87 11.11 6.40 -2.62
CA ALA A 87 12.32 6.81 -3.33
C ALA A 87 12.74 5.77 -4.38
N GLY A 88 12.62 4.48 -4.06
CA GLY A 88 12.88 3.40 -5.01
C GLY A 88 11.88 3.38 -6.17
N ALA A 89 10.61 3.63 -5.90
CA ALA A 89 9.56 3.68 -6.92
C ALA A 89 9.74 4.88 -7.86
N GLU A 90 10.20 6.02 -7.34
CA GLU A 90 10.46 7.23 -8.15
C GLU A 90 11.63 7.06 -9.13
N LYS A 91 12.55 6.17 -8.85
CA LYS A 91 13.73 5.94 -9.70
C LYS A 91 13.45 5.03 -10.89
N GLU A 92 12.32 4.38 -10.91
CA GLU A 92 11.89 3.55 -12.02
C GLU A 92 11.10 4.39 -13.04
#